data_9783798522e79be8a9216f8bead453b8
#
_entry.id   9783798522e79be8a9216f8bead453b8
#
_cell.length_a   1.000
_cell.length_b   1.000
_cell.length_c   1.000
_cell.angle_alpha   90.00
_cell.angle_beta   90.00
_cell.angle_gamma   90.00
#
_symmetry.space_group_name_H-M   'P 1'
#
loop_
_entity.id
_entity.type
_entity.pdbx_description
1 polymer ?
#
loop_
_entity_poly.entity_id
_entity_poly.type
_entity_poly.pdbx_seq_one_letter_code
_entity_poly.pdbx_strand_id
1 'polypeptide(L)'
;MVQQTITICGKEVTLGYCFATEINYSNLTKGDSVPRYIAEAAAKMDAISKGKGTEVPDVEKAIYLILAAELAYYGSKDQEIPLVDRDLMYADNPTDIYTALCAIILLYGQFYKLIPSEAEDAKKEQEGKQGKN
;
A
#
# COMPACT_ATOMS: atom_id res chain seq x y z
N MET A 1 -4.70 -4.65 -12.50
CA MET A 1 -4.43 -3.87 -11.27
C MET A 1 -4.72 -4.74 -10.06
N VAL A 2 -3.80 -4.82 -9.12
CA VAL A 2 -4.09 -5.42 -7.81
C VAL A 2 -4.72 -4.37 -6.91
N GLN A 3 -5.59 -4.79 -5.97
CA GLN A 3 -6.35 -3.86 -5.15
C GLN A 3 -6.70 -4.44 -3.81
N GLN A 4 -6.95 -3.57 -2.83
CA GLN A 4 -7.43 -3.94 -1.51
C GLN A 4 -8.32 -2.83 -0.96
N THR A 5 -9.45 -3.21 -0.38
CA THR A 5 -10.36 -2.28 0.29
C THR A 5 -10.08 -2.30 1.79
N ILE A 6 -9.88 -1.14 2.36
CA ILE A 6 -9.63 -0.96 3.80
C ILE A 6 -10.44 0.21 4.33
N THR A 7 -10.51 0.34 5.65
CA THR A 7 -11.13 1.49 6.30
C THR A 7 -10.05 2.49 6.70
N ILE A 8 -10.17 3.73 6.23
CA ILE A 8 -9.27 4.83 6.57
C ILE A 8 -10.09 5.98 7.14
N CYS A 9 -9.81 6.35 8.37
CA CYS A 9 -10.54 7.43 9.08
C CYS A 9 -12.04 7.25 9.02
N GLY A 10 -12.52 6.02 9.20
CA GLY A 10 -13.93 5.68 9.18
C GLY A 10 -14.57 5.54 7.80
N LYS A 11 -13.80 5.73 6.74
CA LYS A 11 -14.29 5.60 5.36
C LYS A 11 -13.75 4.33 4.71
N GLU A 12 -14.61 3.64 3.96
CA GLU A 12 -14.18 2.51 3.15
C GLU A 12 -13.49 3.01 1.88
N VAL A 13 -12.24 2.60 1.67
CA VAL A 13 -11.40 3.08 0.58
C VAL A 13 -10.76 1.88 -0.11
N THR A 14 -10.78 1.87 -1.43
CA THR A 14 -10.05 0.87 -2.21
C THR A 14 -8.76 1.47 -2.76
N LEU A 15 -7.65 0.81 -2.46
CA LEU A 15 -6.33 1.19 -2.91
C LEU A 15 -5.95 0.27 -4.08
N GLY A 16 -5.53 0.86 -5.19
CA GLY A 16 -5.10 0.11 -6.36
C GLY A 16 -3.61 0.26 -6.61
N TYR A 17 -2.98 -0.80 -7.10
CA TYR A 17 -1.59 -0.75 -7.51
C TYR A 17 -1.44 -1.19 -8.95
N CYS A 18 -0.89 -0.29 -9.75
CA CYS A 18 -0.50 -0.47 -11.15
C CYS A 18 0.51 0.61 -11.48
N PHE A 19 0.95 0.69 -12.73
CA PHE A 19 1.89 1.76 -13.13
C PHE A 19 1.34 3.16 -12.90
N ALA A 20 0.01 3.36 -13.00
CA ALA A 20 -0.59 4.66 -12.70
C ALA A 20 -0.33 5.09 -11.26
N THR A 21 -0.31 4.15 -10.31
CA THR A 21 0.03 4.44 -8.90
C THR A 21 1.43 5.03 -8.81
N GLU A 22 2.40 4.45 -9.49
CA GLU A 22 3.78 4.92 -9.49
C GLU A 22 3.93 6.30 -10.14
N ILE A 23 3.25 6.50 -11.26
CA ILE A 23 3.25 7.78 -11.98
C ILE A 23 2.60 8.87 -11.11
N ASN A 24 1.46 8.57 -10.52
CA ASN A 24 0.76 9.52 -9.64
C ASN A 24 1.65 9.92 -8.45
N TYR A 25 2.29 8.95 -7.81
CA TYR A 25 3.18 9.20 -6.69
C TYR A 25 4.37 10.07 -7.09
N SER A 26 5.00 9.74 -8.21
CA SER A 26 6.12 10.53 -8.73
C SER A 26 5.71 11.98 -9.00
N ASN A 27 4.53 12.18 -9.57
CA ASN A 27 4.01 13.52 -9.83
C ASN A 27 3.70 14.28 -8.54
N LEU A 28 3.08 13.62 -7.55
CA LEU A 28 2.73 14.24 -6.28
C LEU A 28 3.98 14.61 -5.46
N THR A 29 5.02 13.81 -5.53
CA THR A 29 6.26 14.00 -4.76
C THR A 29 7.34 14.75 -5.54
N LYS A 30 7.06 15.18 -6.77
CA LYS A 30 8.01 15.87 -7.65
C LYS A 30 9.27 15.05 -7.92
N GLY A 31 9.07 13.77 -8.21
CA GLY A 31 10.14 12.91 -8.71
C GLY A 31 10.59 11.79 -7.79
N ASP A 32 9.95 11.59 -6.62
CA ASP A 32 10.29 10.42 -5.82
C ASP A 32 9.75 9.14 -6.46
N SER A 33 10.32 8.01 -6.07
CA SER A 33 10.03 6.69 -6.65
C SER A 33 9.30 5.83 -5.61
N VAL A 34 8.19 5.17 -6.00
CA VAL A 34 7.48 4.25 -5.13
C VAL A 34 8.40 3.14 -4.63
N PRO A 35 9.18 2.42 -5.50
CA PRO A 35 10.07 1.37 -5.00
C PRO A 35 11.07 1.86 -3.96
N ARG A 36 11.65 3.04 -4.15
CA ARG A 36 12.58 3.62 -3.19
C ARG A 36 11.90 3.91 -1.86
N TYR A 37 10.74 4.55 -1.90
CA TYR A 37 10.00 4.87 -0.70
C TYR A 37 9.58 3.61 0.05
N ILE A 38 9.07 2.60 -0.64
CA ILE A 38 8.66 1.32 -0.04
C ILE A 38 9.84 0.64 0.65
N ALA A 39 11.02 0.62 0.00
CA ALA A 39 12.21 0.03 0.60
C ALA A 39 12.61 0.75 1.91
N GLU A 40 12.62 2.07 1.91
CA GLU A 40 12.90 2.86 3.12
C GLU A 40 11.86 2.62 4.21
N ALA A 41 10.58 2.68 3.86
CA ALA A 41 9.48 2.51 4.80
C ALA A 41 9.48 1.11 5.43
N ALA A 42 9.65 0.08 4.61
CA ALA A 42 9.70 -1.31 5.08
C ALA A 42 10.87 -1.53 6.03
N ALA A 43 12.05 -0.97 5.71
CA ALA A 43 13.24 -1.09 6.56
C ALA A 43 13.03 -0.41 7.92
N LYS A 44 12.43 0.79 7.93
CA LYS A 44 12.15 1.50 9.17
C LYS A 44 11.12 0.77 10.03
N MET A 45 10.05 0.27 9.42
CA MET A 45 9.01 -0.48 10.12
C MET A 45 9.55 -1.80 10.68
N ASP A 46 10.39 -2.51 9.92
CA ASP A 46 11.05 -3.73 10.37
C ASP A 46 11.97 -3.45 11.56
N ALA A 47 12.77 -2.38 11.50
CA ALA A 47 13.65 -2.00 12.59
C ALA A 47 12.86 -1.70 13.88
N ILE A 48 11.74 -0.99 13.77
CA ILE A 48 10.87 -0.71 14.92
C ILE A 48 10.33 -2.00 15.52
N SER A 49 9.85 -2.93 14.67
CA SER A 49 9.27 -4.19 15.13
C SER A 49 10.29 -5.09 15.84
N LYS A 50 11.56 -4.96 15.50
CA LYS A 50 12.67 -5.70 16.12
C LYS A 50 13.31 -4.97 17.31
N GLY A 51 12.77 -3.81 17.68
CA GLY A 51 13.35 -2.99 18.75
C GLY A 51 14.70 -2.37 18.42
N LYS A 52 15.03 -2.25 17.12
CA LYS A 52 16.34 -1.76 16.64
C LYS A 52 16.30 -0.35 16.09
N GLY A 53 15.15 0.32 16.12
CA GLY A 53 15.02 1.67 15.59
C GLY A 53 13.76 2.34 16.10
N THR A 54 13.75 3.67 16.03
CA THR A 54 12.62 4.52 16.45
C THR A 54 12.16 5.43 15.31
N GLU A 55 12.89 5.44 14.19
CA GLU A 55 12.56 6.30 13.06
C GLU A 55 11.36 5.75 12.29
N VAL A 56 10.31 6.56 12.16
CA VAL A 56 9.10 6.19 11.41
C VAL A 56 9.26 6.56 9.94
N PRO A 57 8.51 5.89 9.03
CA PRO A 57 8.49 6.29 7.63
C PRO A 57 8.02 7.74 7.45
N ASP A 58 8.48 8.40 6.38
CA ASP A 58 8.06 9.76 6.06
C ASP A 58 6.56 9.80 5.88
N VAL A 59 5.87 10.60 6.71
CA VAL A 59 4.41 10.67 6.76
C VAL A 59 3.84 11.37 5.54
N GLU A 60 4.47 12.45 5.09
CA GLU A 60 4.01 13.20 3.92
C GLU A 60 4.03 12.30 2.69
N LYS A 61 5.12 11.57 2.49
CA LYS A 61 5.23 10.62 1.37
C LYS A 61 4.24 9.46 1.50
N ALA A 62 3.98 8.99 2.72
CA ALA A 62 2.96 7.96 2.95
C ALA A 62 1.59 8.44 2.49
N ILE A 63 1.21 9.66 2.85
CA ILE A 63 -0.08 10.24 2.45
C ILE A 63 -0.16 10.39 0.93
N TYR A 64 0.91 10.85 0.27
CA TYR A 64 0.94 10.93 -1.19
C TYR A 64 0.82 9.56 -1.85
N LEU A 65 1.42 8.53 -1.27
CA LEU A 65 1.31 7.18 -1.82
C LEU A 65 -0.12 6.64 -1.68
N ILE A 66 -0.78 6.90 -0.56
CA ILE A 66 -2.18 6.53 -0.35
C ILE A 66 -3.06 7.25 -1.38
N LEU A 67 -2.87 8.55 -1.57
CA LEU A 67 -3.60 9.30 -2.58
C LEU A 67 -3.34 8.77 -3.99
N ALA A 68 -2.10 8.46 -4.32
CA ALA A 68 -1.74 7.88 -5.61
C ALA A 68 -2.46 6.56 -5.88
N ALA A 69 -2.59 5.72 -4.85
CA ALA A 69 -3.29 4.44 -4.94
C ALA A 69 -4.81 4.61 -5.11
N GLU A 70 -5.40 5.60 -4.41
CA GLU A 70 -6.81 5.96 -4.61
C GLU A 70 -7.06 6.45 -6.04
N LEU A 71 -6.23 7.38 -6.51
CA LEU A 71 -6.35 7.93 -7.86
C LEU A 71 -6.26 6.83 -8.92
N ALA A 72 -5.39 5.86 -8.72
CA ALA A 72 -5.25 4.74 -9.66
C ALA A 72 -6.52 3.89 -9.72
N TYR A 73 -7.07 3.51 -8.56
CA TYR A 73 -8.26 2.66 -8.52
C TYR A 73 -9.50 3.41 -9.01
N TYR A 74 -9.86 4.51 -8.35
CA TYR A 74 -11.10 5.23 -8.67
C TYR A 74 -11.06 5.88 -10.06
N GLY A 75 -9.88 6.34 -10.48
CA GLY A 75 -9.67 6.86 -11.82
C GLY A 75 -9.92 5.81 -12.90
N SER A 76 -9.47 4.56 -12.66
CA SER A 76 -9.70 3.47 -13.61
C SER A 76 -11.17 3.06 -13.72
N LYS A 77 -11.98 3.35 -12.69
CA LYS A 77 -13.42 3.02 -12.63
C LYS A 77 -14.32 4.21 -12.97
N ASP A 78 -13.75 5.38 -13.22
CA ASP A 78 -14.49 6.62 -13.41
C ASP A 78 -15.46 6.89 -12.25
N GLN A 79 -14.97 6.68 -11.02
CA GLN A 79 -15.73 6.84 -9.79
C GLN A 79 -15.18 8.01 -8.98
N GLU A 80 -16.03 8.59 -8.12
CA GLU A 80 -15.65 9.65 -7.21
C GLU A 80 -14.59 9.14 -6.22
N ILE A 81 -13.54 9.95 -6.03
CA ILE A 81 -12.41 9.61 -5.16
C ILE A 81 -12.72 10.06 -3.73
N PRO A 82 -12.58 9.16 -2.71
CA PRO A 82 -12.84 9.52 -1.32
C PRO A 82 -11.92 10.62 -0.76
N LEU A 83 -10.70 10.78 -1.26
CA LEU A 83 -9.73 11.80 -0.87
C LEU A 83 -9.50 11.84 0.65
N VAL A 84 -9.00 10.73 1.20
CA VAL A 84 -8.75 10.62 2.65
C VAL A 84 -7.45 11.28 3.10
N ASP A 85 -6.66 11.84 2.17
CA ASP A 85 -5.40 12.51 2.47
C ASP A 85 -5.56 13.61 3.51
N ARG A 86 -6.62 14.43 3.41
CA ARG A 86 -6.89 15.48 4.40
C ARG A 86 -7.24 14.89 5.76
N ASP A 87 -8.08 13.86 5.79
CA ASP A 87 -8.45 13.21 7.05
C ASP A 87 -7.21 12.63 7.74
N LEU A 88 -6.29 12.05 6.96
CA LEU A 88 -5.04 11.50 7.49
C LEU A 88 -4.12 12.57 8.06
N MET A 89 -4.07 13.76 7.44
CA MET A 89 -3.24 14.87 7.94
C MET A 89 -3.68 15.36 9.33
N TYR A 90 -4.97 15.25 9.63
CA TYR A 90 -5.53 15.70 10.90
C TYR A 90 -5.95 14.56 11.84
N ALA A 91 -5.54 13.32 11.52
CA ALA A 91 -5.85 12.17 12.36
C ALA A 91 -5.16 12.25 13.72
N ASP A 92 -5.83 11.77 14.77
CA ASP A 92 -5.31 11.81 16.14
C ASP A 92 -4.24 10.74 16.41
N ASN A 93 -4.16 9.72 15.56
CA ASN A 93 -3.15 8.65 15.72
C ASN A 93 -2.70 8.15 14.35
N PRO A 94 -1.52 7.52 14.27
CA PRO A 94 -0.95 7.09 13.00
C PRO A 94 -1.46 5.74 12.48
N THR A 95 -2.39 5.09 13.17
CA THR A 95 -2.81 3.72 12.86
C THR A 95 -3.28 3.58 11.41
N ASP A 96 -4.13 4.49 10.94
CA ASP A 96 -4.69 4.41 9.60
C ASP A 96 -3.62 4.58 8.52
N ILE A 97 -2.66 5.48 8.74
CA ILE A 97 -1.53 5.68 7.81
C ILE A 97 -0.73 4.40 7.67
N TYR A 98 -0.35 3.77 8.80
CA TYR A 98 0.46 2.56 8.76
C TYR A 98 -0.30 1.36 8.22
N THR A 99 -1.58 1.23 8.53
CA THR A 99 -2.43 0.18 7.96
C THR A 99 -2.49 0.30 6.44
N ALA A 100 -2.73 1.52 5.93
CA ALA A 100 -2.77 1.78 4.50
C ALA A 100 -1.40 1.55 3.83
N LEU A 101 -0.33 2.00 4.48
CA LEU A 101 1.03 1.80 3.96
C LEU A 101 1.38 0.32 3.85
N CYS A 102 1.07 -0.47 4.88
CA CYS A 102 1.28 -1.92 4.84
C CYS A 102 0.48 -2.57 3.72
N ALA A 103 -0.77 -2.15 3.51
CA ALA A 103 -1.60 -2.65 2.42
C ALA A 103 -0.95 -2.36 1.05
N ILE A 104 -0.45 -1.15 0.86
CA ILE A 104 0.19 -0.77 -0.42
C ILE A 104 1.50 -1.53 -0.63
N ILE A 105 2.30 -1.73 0.42
CA ILE A 105 3.52 -2.54 0.33
C ILE A 105 3.19 -3.96 -0.14
N LEU A 106 2.13 -4.54 0.41
CA LEU A 106 1.66 -5.87 -0.01
C LEU A 106 1.21 -5.86 -1.48
N LEU A 107 0.44 -4.86 -1.89
CA LEU A 107 -0.02 -4.73 -3.28
C LEU A 107 1.17 -4.57 -4.25
N TYR A 108 2.17 -3.79 -3.86
CA TYR A 108 3.41 -3.65 -4.63
C TYR A 108 4.08 -5.00 -4.84
N GLY A 109 4.22 -5.78 -3.77
CA GLY A 109 4.81 -7.12 -3.86
C GLY A 109 4.00 -8.05 -4.75
N GLN A 110 2.67 -8.00 -4.68
CA GLN A 110 1.79 -8.80 -5.54
C GLN A 110 1.86 -8.36 -7.00
N PHE A 111 1.89 -7.06 -7.26
CA PHE A 111 1.94 -6.52 -8.63
C PHE A 111 3.22 -6.95 -9.35
N TYR A 112 4.36 -6.89 -8.68
CA TYR A 112 5.63 -7.30 -9.25
C TYR A 112 5.92 -8.80 -9.06
N LYS A 113 4.97 -9.55 -8.50
CA LYS A 113 5.10 -11.00 -8.25
C LYS A 113 6.30 -11.35 -7.36
N LEU A 114 6.62 -10.45 -6.42
CA LEU A 114 7.63 -10.69 -5.40
C LEU A 114 7.09 -11.56 -4.27
N ILE A 115 5.77 -11.51 -4.07
CA ILE A 115 5.02 -12.36 -3.15
C ILE A 115 3.79 -12.89 -3.88
N PRO A 116 3.28 -14.09 -3.51
CA PRO A 116 2.08 -14.65 -4.14
C PRO A 116 0.84 -13.81 -3.83
N SER A 117 -0.11 -13.75 -4.78
CA SER A 117 -1.46 -13.24 -4.52
C SER A 117 -2.24 -14.28 -3.69
N GLU A 118 -3.37 -13.88 -3.07
CA GLU A 118 -4.22 -14.80 -2.32
C GLU A 118 -4.66 -16.00 -3.16
N ALA A 119 -4.99 -15.78 -4.43
CA ALA A 119 -5.38 -16.85 -5.33
C ALA A 119 -4.22 -17.82 -5.60
N GLU A 120 -2.99 -17.30 -5.74
CA GLU A 120 -1.79 -18.12 -5.94
C GLU A 120 -1.44 -18.91 -4.68
N ASP A 121 -1.60 -18.31 -3.49
CA ASP A 121 -1.39 -18.98 -2.21
C ASP A 121 -2.37 -20.16 -2.04
N ALA A 122 -3.66 -19.95 -2.31
CA ALA A 122 -4.67 -21.00 -2.25
C ALA A 122 -4.32 -22.15 -3.20
N LYS A 123 -3.87 -21.84 -4.42
CA LYS A 123 -3.45 -22.83 -5.40
C LYS A 123 -2.23 -23.61 -4.93
N LYS A 124 -1.23 -22.94 -4.37
CA LYS A 124 -0.02 -23.58 -3.84
C LYS A 124 -0.34 -24.51 -2.66
N GLU A 125 -1.25 -24.11 -1.77
CA GLU A 125 -1.69 -24.96 -0.67
C GLU A 125 -2.35 -26.24 -1.16
N GLN A 126 -3.22 -26.13 -2.17
CA GLN A 126 -3.86 -27.30 -2.77
C GLN A 126 -2.85 -28.22 -3.45
N GLU A 127 -1.90 -27.66 -4.21
CA GLU A 127 -0.83 -28.43 -4.85
C GLU A 127 0.05 -29.11 -3.81
N GLY A 128 0.39 -28.43 -2.71
CA GLY A 128 1.14 -29.00 -1.61
C GLY A 128 0.44 -30.15 -0.93
N LYS A 129 -0.87 -30.08 -0.73
CA LYS A 129 -1.68 -31.16 -0.16
C LYS A 129 -1.76 -32.36 -1.10
N GLN A 130 -1.88 -32.15 -2.40
CA GLN A 130 -1.88 -33.20 -3.40
C GLN A 130 -0.52 -33.90 -3.52
N GLY A 131 0.56 -33.13 -3.39
CA GLY A 131 1.92 -33.65 -3.46
C GLY A 131 2.33 -34.53 -2.29
N LYS A 132 1.56 -34.58 -1.20
CA LYS A 132 1.86 -35.39 -0.02
C LYS A 132 1.21 -36.78 -0.06
N ASN A 133 0.45 -37.07 -1.07
CA ASN A 133 -0.15 -38.36 -1.28
C ASN A 133 0.69 -39.22 -2.24
#